data_7b0a97f7c338cef6b28658ea9b06f626
#
_entry.id   7b0a97f7c338cef6b28658ea9b06f626
#
_cell.length_a   1.000
_cell.length_b   1.000
_cell.length_c   1.000
_cell.angle_alpha   90.00
_cell.angle_beta   90.00
_cell.angle_gamma   90.00
#
_symmetry.space_group_name_H-M   'P 1'
#
loop_
_entity.id
_entity.type
_entity.pdbx_description
1 polymer ?
#
loop_
_entity_poly.entity_id
_entity_poly.type
_entity_poly.pdbx_seq_one_letter_code
_entity_poly.pdbx_strand_id
1 'polypeptide(L)'
;MARSPHNALVMTFALAGFASAFATRLTDPLVAVIALDFVADPARVALLASCFALPYALVQPVLGPVADALGKRRIIAFSLAFQAVFLMASALAPSLLLLMLLRVLTGAAGGGIFPTTLALFGDRVPLAERQVAISRFLACAIAGQMVGGAVAGLLEPLIGWRGVLLLCGGLTLLAMVTVLRDRTAEPVGRLDFGQAIARYRYLLTHRPALTLFWAVGIEGLLVFGGFPYFANHLAEAGLGGTREAGLTVAAFGAGGLLYAALAPLLVARLGSRRMMRLGGGLSAAGLAGMALAPHSIWFILAGGLLGLGFFMLHNSLQTRVTEVAPQSRASAVAMHAFHFFLGQAAGPLVMGWARDAVGFPAAMLVASGGLVLLGVIMGRKKNEA
;
A
#
# COMPACT_ATOMS: atom_id res chain seq x y z
N MET A 1 -27.08 -9.60 -18.37
CA MET A 1 -25.62 -9.65 -18.54
C MET A 1 -25.13 -11.05 -18.16
N ALA A 2 -24.69 -11.85 -19.11
CA ALA A 2 -24.11 -13.15 -18.85
C ALA A 2 -22.84 -12.97 -17.96
N ARG A 3 -22.75 -13.69 -16.86
CA ARG A 3 -21.56 -13.67 -16.00
C ARG A 3 -20.40 -14.29 -16.79
N SER A 4 -19.35 -13.52 -17.08
CA SER A 4 -18.13 -14.06 -17.68
C SER A 4 -17.65 -15.28 -16.85
N PRO A 5 -17.25 -16.38 -17.51
CA PRO A 5 -16.74 -17.57 -16.81
C PRO A 5 -15.53 -17.25 -15.92
N HIS A 6 -14.83 -16.14 -16.16
CA HIS A 6 -13.69 -15.68 -15.37
C HIS A 6 -14.07 -14.88 -14.11
N ASN A 7 -15.36 -14.50 -13.92
CA ASN A 7 -15.76 -13.70 -12.76
C ASN A 7 -15.48 -14.41 -11.42
N ALA A 8 -15.68 -15.73 -11.33
CA ALA A 8 -15.38 -16.49 -10.12
C ALA A 8 -13.87 -16.48 -9.80
N LEU A 9 -13.04 -16.67 -10.83
CA LEU A 9 -11.58 -16.57 -10.70
C LEU A 9 -11.18 -15.17 -10.18
N VAL A 10 -11.66 -14.12 -10.83
CA VAL A 10 -11.34 -12.73 -10.46
C VAL A 10 -11.76 -12.45 -9.02
N MET A 11 -12.94 -12.86 -8.58
CA MET A 11 -13.44 -12.66 -7.22
C MET A 11 -12.60 -13.42 -6.18
N THR A 12 -12.19 -14.65 -6.47
CA THR A 12 -11.32 -15.46 -5.59
C THR A 12 -9.99 -14.75 -5.32
N PHE A 13 -9.32 -14.30 -6.37
CA PHE A 13 -8.03 -13.63 -6.24
C PHE A 13 -8.16 -12.15 -5.81
N ALA A 14 -9.30 -11.50 -6.07
CA ALA A 14 -9.59 -10.19 -5.52
C ALA A 14 -9.76 -10.23 -3.99
N LEU A 15 -10.38 -11.29 -3.45
CA LEU A 15 -10.44 -11.52 -2.00
C LEU A 15 -9.04 -11.75 -1.41
N ALA A 16 -8.16 -12.47 -2.11
CA ALA A 16 -6.77 -12.65 -1.69
C ALA A 16 -6.01 -11.31 -1.62
N GLY A 17 -6.17 -10.45 -2.65
CA GLY A 17 -5.61 -9.10 -2.68
C GLY A 17 -6.19 -8.21 -1.58
N PHE A 18 -7.50 -8.26 -1.34
CA PHE A 18 -8.17 -7.54 -0.26
C PHE A 18 -7.60 -7.92 1.10
N ALA A 19 -7.56 -9.23 1.42
CA ALA A 19 -7.11 -9.74 2.71
C ALA A 19 -5.64 -9.41 2.98
N SER A 20 -4.78 -9.56 1.97
CA SER A 20 -3.37 -9.19 2.11
C SER A 20 -3.17 -7.69 2.31
N ALA A 21 -3.88 -6.87 1.54
CA ALA A 21 -3.81 -5.41 1.64
C ALA A 21 -4.41 -4.89 2.96
N PHE A 22 -5.41 -5.56 3.52
CA PHE A 22 -5.98 -5.27 4.83
C PHE A 22 -4.90 -5.26 5.93
N ALA A 23 -3.96 -6.21 5.89
CA ALA A 23 -2.85 -6.30 6.85
C ALA A 23 -1.84 -5.13 6.74
N THR A 24 -1.83 -4.40 5.64
CA THR A 24 -0.80 -3.38 5.36
C THR A 24 -0.90 -2.18 6.29
N ARG A 25 -2.13 -1.69 6.54
CA ARG A 25 -2.39 -0.49 7.36
C ARG A 25 -3.05 -0.77 8.70
N LEU A 26 -3.17 -2.04 9.03
CA LEU A 26 -3.85 -2.51 10.24
C LEU A 26 -3.26 -1.94 11.53
N THR A 27 -1.93 -1.85 11.61
CA THR A 27 -1.23 -1.41 12.82
C THR A 27 -1.11 0.11 12.95
N ASP A 28 -1.34 0.89 11.89
CA ASP A 28 -1.12 2.33 11.92
C ASP A 28 -1.98 3.04 12.99
N PRO A 29 -3.31 2.85 13.06
CA PRO A 29 -4.12 3.47 14.11
C PRO A 29 -3.89 2.86 15.49
N LEU A 30 -3.29 1.66 15.59
CA LEU A 30 -3.10 0.91 16.82
C LEU A 30 -1.82 1.29 17.57
N VAL A 31 -0.96 2.15 17.03
CA VAL A 31 0.36 2.48 17.60
C VAL A 31 0.24 2.97 19.03
N ALA A 32 -0.71 3.86 19.34
CA ALA A 32 -0.87 4.42 20.67
C ALA A 32 -1.23 3.34 21.72
N VAL A 33 -2.18 2.46 21.40
CA VAL A 33 -2.64 1.40 22.33
C VAL A 33 -1.60 0.29 22.50
N ILE A 34 -0.86 -0.05 21.43
CA ILE A 34 0.25 -1.00 21.51
C ILE A 34 1.40 -0.42 22.35
N ALA A 35 1.68 0.89 22.21
CA ALA A 35 2.69 1.57 23.00
C ALA A 35 2.36 1.55 24.49
N LEU A 36 1.10 1.76 24.85
CA LEU A 36 0.63 1.66 26.25
C LEU A 36 0.75 0.23 26.79
N ASP A 37 0.36 -0.79 26.01
CA ASP A 37 0.37 -2.19 26.42
C ASP A 37 1.80 -2.72 26.68
N PHE A 38 2.77 -2.33 25.86
CA PHE A 38 4.18 -2.72 26.02
C PHE A 38 5.03 -1.71 26.80
N VAL A 39 4.43 -0.63 27.32
CA VAL A 39 5.16 0.47 27.99
C VAL A 39 6.35 0.94 27.16
N ALA A 40 6.10 1.21 25.87
CA ALA A 40 7.12 1.53 24.88
C ALA A 40 6.89 2.92 24.28
N ASP A 41 7.97 3.51 23.74
CA ASP A 41 7.88 4.75 22.98
C ASP A 41 7.01 4.55 21.73
N PRO A 42 5.99 5.39 21.48
CA PRO A 42 5.18 5.36 20.28
C PRO A 42 5.97 5.44 18.98
N ALA A 43 7.08 6.19 18.95
CA ALA A 43 7.95 6.23 17.77
C ALA A 43 8.58 4.86 17.46
N ARG A 44 8.93 4.10 18.51
CA ARG A 44 9.43 2.74 18.35
C ARG A 44 8.34 1.78 17.88
N VAL A 45 7.11 1.92 18.36
CA VAL A 45 5.97 1.11 17.93
C VAL A 45 5.56 1.45 16.50
N ALA A 46 5.66 2.70 16.07
CA ALA A 46 5.41 3.13 14.69
C ALA A 46 6.27 2.39 13.65
N LEU A 47 7.44 1.87 14.05
CA LEU A 47 8.29 1.04 13.20
C LEU A 47 7.66 -0.30 12.80
N LEU A 48 6.54 -0.73 13.41
CA LEU A 48 5.76 -1.89 12.95
C LEU A 48 5.31 -1.75 11.48
N ALA A 49 5.05 -0.52 11.03
CA ALA A 49 4.77 -0.23 9.63
C ALA A 49 5.99 -0.48 8.73
N SER A 50 7.19 -0.01 9.17
CA SER A 50 8.45 -0.24 8.46
C SER A 50 8.85 -1.73 8.46
N CYS A 51 8.66 -2.42 9.60
CA CYS A 51 8.91 -3.86 9.75
C CYS A 51 8.05 -4.70 8.78
N PHE A 52 6.88 -4.22 8.41
CA PHE A 52 6.05 -4.85 7.39
C PHE A 52 6.46 -4.43 5.97
N ALA A 53 6.58 -3.13 5.71
CA ALA A 53 6.72 -2.60 4.35
C ALA A 53 8.08 -2.95 3.71
N LEU A 54 9.17 -2.98 4.50
CA LEU A 54 10.50 -3.29 3.97
C LEU A 54 10.60 -4.73 3.44
N PRO A 55 10.32 -5.79 4.22
CA PRO A 55 10.37 -7.15 3.69
C PRO A 55 9.31 -7.39 2.60
N TYR A 56 8.14 -6.76 2.70
CA TYR A 56 7.13 -6.78 1.62
C TYR A 56 7.71 -6.27 0.29
N ALA A 57 8.47 -5.17 0.31
CA ALA A 57 9.16 -4.65 -0.87
C ALA A 57 10.23 -5.64 -1.38
N LEU A 58 11.13 -6.08 -0.48
CA LEU A 58 12.31 -6.86 -0.84
C LEU A 58 11.99 -8.21 -1.50
N VAL A 59 10.88 -8.84 -1.14
CA VAL A 59 10.50 -10.14 -1.71
C VAL A 59 9.84 -10.03 -3.09
N GLN A 60 9.27 -8.89 -3.47
CA GLN A 60 8.53 -8.73 -4.73
C GLN A 60 9.36 -9.07 -5.99
N PRO A 61 10.60 -8.59 -6.16
CA PRO A 61 11.41 -8.92 -7.33
C PRO A 61 11.77 -10.41 -7.42
N VAL A 62 11.84 -11.09 -6.27
CA VAL A 62 12.24 -12.51 -6.18
C VAL A 62 11.04 -13.43 -6.46
N LEU A 63 9.87 -13.06 -5.96
CA LEU A 63 8.70 -13.95 -6.01
C LEU A 63 8.09 -14.09 -7.41
N GLY A 64 8.33 -13.17 -8.33
CA GLY A 64 7.91 -13.31 -9.73
C GLY A 64 8.49 -14.58 -10.39
N PRO A 65 9.81 -14.72 -10.53
CA PRO A 65 10.44 -15.91 -11.08
C PRO A 65 10.11 -17.20 -10.31
N VAL A 66 10.01 -17.13 -8.98
CA VAL A 66 9.64 -18.27 -8.14
C VAL A 66 8.21 -18.73 -8.41
N ALA A 67 7.28 -17.81 -8.58
CA ALA A 67 5.89 -18.12 -8.89
C ALA A 67 5.73 -18.73 -10.30
N ASP A 68 6.53 -18.29 -11.26
CA ASP A 68 6.55 -18.90 -12.60
C ASP A 68 7.03 -20.36 -12.57
N ALA A 69 7.97 -20.69 -11.67
CA ALA A 69 8.51 -22.04 -11.56
C ALA A 69 7.68 -23.00 -10.70
N LEU A 70 7.08 -22.52 -9.61
CA LEU A 70 6.36 -23.37 -8.64
C LEU A 70 4.84 -23.37 -8.82
N GLY A 71 4.32 -22.48 -9.69
CA GLY A 71 2.90 -22.25 -9.91
C GLY A 71 2.36 -21.07 -9.10
N LYS A 72 1.74 -20.13 -9.78
CA LYS A 72 1.30 -18.84 -9.22
C LYS A 72 0.27 -19.01 -8.11
N ARG A 73 -0.73 -19.89 -8.31
CA ARG A 73 -1.73 -20.21 -7.31
C ARG A 73 -1.12 -20.76 -6.02
N ARG A 74 -0.15 -21.67 -6.15
CA ARG A 74 0.54 -22.26 -4.98
C ARG A 74 1.27 -21.19 -4.19
N ILE A 75 2.01 -20.31 -4.85
CA ILE A 75 2.72 -19.21 -4.19
C ILE A 75 1.73 -18.28 -3.49
N ILE A 76 0.62 -17.90 -4.12
CA ILE A 76 -0.42 -17.09 -3.48
C ILE A 76 -0.99 -17.78 -2.24
N ALA A 77 -1.31 -19.09 -2.33
CA ALA A 77 -1.84 -19.86 -1.22
C ALA A 77 -0.85 -19.97 -0.05
N PHE A 78 0.43 -20.25 -0.32
CA PHE A 78 1.49 -20.28 0.70
C PHE A 78 1.71 -18.89 1.34
N SER A 79 1.73 -17.83 0.52
CA SER A 79 1.85 -16.45 1.00
C SER A 79 0.71 -16.11 1.95
N LEU A 80 -0.54 -16.42 1.60
CA LEU A 80 -1.70 -16.21 2.47
C LEU A 80 -1.64 -17.06 3.74
N ALA A 81 -1.22 -18.33 3.65
CA ALA A 81 -1.09 -19.22 4.80
C ALA A 81 -0.09 -18.67 5.82
N PHE A 82 1.12 -18.34 5.38
CA PHE A 82 2.15 -17.78 6.25
C PHE A 82 1.75 -16.40 6.79
N GLN A 83 1.15 -15.54 5.96
CA GLN A 83 0.65 -14.26 6.41
C GLN A 83 -0.41 -14.42 7.51
N ALA A 84 -1.36 -15.35 7.37
CA ALA A 84 -2.39 -15.63 8.38
C ALA A 84 -1.76 -16.14 9.68
N VAL A 85 -0.83 -17.12 9.59
CA VAL A 85 -0.13 -17.67 10.75
C VAL A 85 0.62 -16.57 11.52
N PHE A 86 1.39 -15.73 10.82
CA PHE A 86 2.16 -14.69 11.47
C PHE A 86 1.29 -13.56 12.03
N LEU A 87 0.15 -13.25 11.41
CA LEU A 87 -0.84 -12.32 11.97
C LEU A 87 -1.46 -12.86 13.27
N MET A 88 -1.87 -14.14 13.27
CA MET A 88 -2.41 -14.76 14.48
C MET A 88 -1.35 -14.88 15.58
N ALA A 89 -0.12 -15.25 15.24
CA ALA A 89 0.98 -15.28 16.17
C ALA A 89 1.31 -13.88 16.74
N SER A 90 1.15 -12.83 15.93
CA SER A 90 1.34 -11.44 16.37
C SER A 90 0.38 -11.04 17.48
N ALA A 91 -0.85 -11.57 17.48
CA ALA A 91 -1.82 -11.34 18.55
C ALA A 91 -1.40 -11.96 19.89
N LEU A 92 -0.53 -12.96 19.86
CA LEU A 92 -0.01 -13.66 21.04
C LEU A 92 1.37 -13.15 21.47
N ALA A 93 1.91 -12.12 20.82
CA ALA A 93 3.24 -11.61 21.10
C ALA A 93 3.33 -11.05 22.54
N PRO A 94 4.25 -11.57 23.40
CA PRO A 94 4.45 -11.10 24.76
C PRO A 94 5.39 -9.88 24.84
N SER A 95 6.03 -9.50 23.72
CA SER A 95 6.97 -8.37 23.67
C SER A 95 6.90 -7.64 22.34
N LEU A 96 7.24 -6.35 22.35
CA LEU A 96 7.29 -5.53 21.14
C LEU A 96 8.31 -6.08 20.13
N LEU A 97 9.45 -6.61 20.59
CA LEU A 97 10.46 -7.19 19.69
C LEU A 97 9.90 -8.37 18.92
N LEU A 98 9.20 -9.31 19.60
CA LEU A 98 8.58 -10.43 18.90
C LEU A 98 7.48 -9.97 17.94
N LEU A 99 6.67 -8.98 18.33
CA LEU A 99 5.68 -8.38 17.44
C LEU A 99 6.33 -7.79 16.19
N MET A 100 7.45 -7.06 16.33
CA MET A 100 8.22 -6.54 15.19
C MET A 100 8.75 -7.66 14.27
N LEU A 101 9.32 -8.73 14.84
CA LEU A 101 9.79 -9.87 14.06
C LEU A 101 8.66 -10.56 13.30
N LEU A 102 7.51 -10.74 13.94
CA LEU A 102 6.32 -11.31 13.31
C LEU A 102 5.76 -10.39 12.21
N ARG A 103 5.87 -9.07 12.35
CA ARG A 103 5.53 -8.10 11.30
C ARG A 103 6.48 -8.20 10.10
N VAL A 104 7.79 -8.42 10.32
CA VAL A 104 8.75 -8.70 9.24
C VAL A 104 8.34 -9.95 8.46
N LEU A 105 8.02 -11.04 9.15
CA LEU A 105 7.57 -12.29 8.53
C LEU A 105 6.22 -12.12 7.80
N THR A 106 5.28 -11.39 8.40
CA THR A 106 3.98 -11.07 7.79
C THR A 106 4.15 -10.28 6.49
N GLY A 107 5.04 -9.28 6.49
CA GLY A 107 5.34 -8.47 5.31
C GLY A 107 6.01 -9.29 4.20
N ALA A 108 7.00 -10.09 4.55
CA ALA A 108 7.65 -11.00 3.59
C ALA A 108 6.65 -11.98 2.96
N ALA A 109 5.77 -12.57 3.76
CA ALA A 109 4.72 -13.46 3.28
C ALA A 109 3.74 -12.74 2.34
N GLY A 110 3.28 -11.53 2.70
CA GLY A 110 2.30 -10.76 1.93
C GLY A 110 2.82 -10.25 0.59
N GLY A 111 4.12 -9.95 0.50
CA GLY A 111 4.73 -9.30 -0.68
C GLY A 111 4.60 -10.07 -2.00
N GLY A 112 4.36 -11.39 -1.94
CA GLY A 112 4.18 -12.23 -3.12
C GLY A 112 2.78 -12.23 -3.72
N ILE A 113 1.77 -11.82 -2.97
CA ILE A 113 0.37 -12.00 -3.37
C ILE A 113 0.00 -11.11 -4.55
N PHE A 114 0.35 -9.83 -4.47
CA PHE A 114 -0.05 -8.83 -5.46
C PHE A 114 0.58 -9.09 -6.85
N PRO A 115 1.92 -9.13 -7.01
CA PRO A 115 2.55 -9.32 -8.31
C PRO A 115 2.22 -10.69 -8.92
N THR A 116 2.14 -11.74 -8.09
CA THR A 116 1.80 -13.10 -8.55
C THR A 116 0.36 -13.19 -9.05
N THR A 117 -0.59 -12.47 -8.41
CA THR A 117 -1.98 -12.44 -8.88
C THR A 117 -2.11 -11.72 -10.23
N LEU A 118 -1.38 -10.61 -10.42
CA LEU A 118 -1.36 -9.93 -11.72
C LEU A 118 -0.79 -10.82 -12.83
N ALA A 119 0.26 -11.56 -12.54
CA ALA A 119 0.85 -12.52 -13.46
C ALA A 119 -0.13 -13.68 -13.77
N LEU A 120 -0.84 -14.20 -12.76
CA LEU A 120 -1.86 -15.23 -12.93
C LEU A 120 -3.01 -14.75 -13.84
N PHE A 121 -3.46 -13.51 -13.70
CA PHE A 121 -4.45 -12.94 -14.61
C PHE A 121 -3.90 -12.78 -16.04
N GLY A 122 -2.59 -12.49 -16.16
CA GLY A 122 -1.90 -12.50 -17.44
C GLY A 122 -2.02 -13.83 -18.17
N ASP A 123 -1.95 -14.94 -17.44
CA ASP A 123 -1.97 -16.28 -18.03
C ASP A 123 -3.40 -16.82 -18.25
N ARG A 124 -4.33 -16.52 -17.35
CA ARG A 124 -5.64 -17.19 -17.29
C ARG A 124 -6.81 -16.35 -17.81
N VAL A 125 -6.63 -15.03 -17.94
CA VAL A 125 -7.70 -14.13 -18.38
C VAL A 125 -7.42 -13.70 -19.82
N PRO A 126 -8.36 -13.87 -20.76
CA PRO A 126 -8.24 -13.41 -22.13
C PRO A 126 -7.92 -11.92 -22.21
N LEU A 127 -7.12 -11.51 -23.19
CA LEU A 127 -6.65 -10.12 -23.33
C LEU A 127 -7.78 -9.10 -23.29
N ALA A 128 -8.94 -9.41 -23.90
CA ALA A 128 -10.12 -8.53 -23.94
C ALA A 128 -10.73 -8.27 -22.53
N GLU A 129 -10.62 -9.22 -21.60
CA GLU A 129 -11.20 -9.13 -20.25
C GLU A 129 -10.15 -8.79 -19.17
N ARG A 130 -8.85 -8.92 -19.50
CA ARG A 130 -7.73 -8.83 -18.56
C ARG A 130 -7.66 -7.48 -17.84
N GLN A 131 -7.88 -6.39 -18.58
CA GLN A 131 -7.84 -5.05 -17.98
C GLN A 131 -8.95 -4.87 -16.94
N VAL A 132 -10.15 -5.39 -17.19
CA VAL A 132 -11.26 -5.34 -16.22
C VAL A 132 -10.95 -6.20 -15.00
N ALA A 133 -10.37 -7.38 -15.17
CA ALA A 133 -9.96 -8.26 -14.08
C ALA A 133 -8.92 -7.59 -13.18
N ILE A 134 -7.87 -7.02 -13.76
CA ILE A 134 -6.83 -6.27 -13.05
C ILE A 134 -7.43 -5.08 -12.31
N SER A 135 -8.29 -4.29 -12.95
CA SER A 135 -8.92 -3.13 -12.31
C SER A 135 -9.78 -3.51 -11.10
N ARG A 136 -10.53 -4.62 -11.18
CA ARG A 136 -11.31 -5.14 -10.05
C ARG A 136 -10.42 -5.60 -8.90
N PHE A 137 -9.35 -6.32 -9.22
CA PHE A 137 -8.36 -6.74 -8.22
C PHE A 137 -7.71 -5.55 -7.51
N LEU A 138 -7.27 -4.54 -8.26
CA LEU A 138 -6.68 -3.32 -7.72
C LEU A 138 -7.66 -2.57 -6.82
N ALA A 139 -8.92 -2.43 -7.25
CA ALA A 139 -9.97 -1.79 -6.45
C ALA A 139 -10.19 -2.55 -5.13
N CYS A 140 -10.24 -3.89 -5.16
CA CYS A 140 -10.36 -4.71 -3.95
C CYS A 140 -9.13 -4.59 -3.04
N ALA A 141 -7.92 -4.56 -3.59
CA ALA A 141 -6.70 -4.37 -2.79
C ALA A 141 -6.67 -2.99 -2.13
N ILE A 142 -7.01 -1.93 -2.85
CA ILE A 142 -7.15 -0.58 -2.30
C ILE A 142 -8.21 -0.56 -1.20
N ALA A 143 -9.39 -1.14 -1.46
CA ALA A 143 -10.46 -1.24 -0.46
C ALA A 143 -9.98 -2.02 0.78
N GLY A 144 -9.24 -3.13 0.61
CA GLY A 144 -8.66 -3.89 1.71
C GLY A 144 -7.75 -3.05 2.58
N GLN A 145 -6.82 -2.31 1.99
CA GLN A 145 -5.90 -1.42 2.71
C GLN A 145 -6.64 -0.34 3.52
N MET A 146 -7.68 0.26 2.94
CA MET A 146 -8.49 1.30 3.58
C MET A 146 -9.34 0.74 4.72
N VAL A 147 -10.05 -0.35 4.43
CA VAL A 147 -10.93 -1.02 5.41
C VAL A 147 -10.09 -1.57 6.57
N GLY A 148 -8.86 -2.05 6.30
CA GLY A 148 -7.95 -2.55 7.33
C GLY A 148 -7.65 -1.52 8.41
N GLY A 149 -7.23 -0.32 8.03
CA GLY A 149 -6.96 0.77 8.97
C GLY A 149 -8.24 1.29 9.66
N ALA A 150 -9.35 1.43 8.90
CA ALA A 150 -10.63 1.85 9.46
C ALA A 150 -11.16 0.85 10.50
N VAL A 151 -11.20 -0.43 10.15
CA VAL A 151 -11.65 -1.51 11.03
C VAL A 151 -10.79 -1.62 12.27
N ALA A 152 -9.46 -1.47 12.11
CA ALA A 152 -8.55 -1.47 13.25
C ALA A 152 -8.89 -0.36 14.25
N GLY A 153 -9.07 0.88 13.79
CA GLY A 153 -9.42 1.99 14.67
C GLY A 153 -10.81 1.90 15.29
N LEU A 154 -11.79 1.33 14.57
CA LEU A 154 -13.18 1.22 15.05
C LEU A 154 -13.42 0.02 15.98
N LEU A 155 -12.76 -1.10 15.73
CA LEU A 155 -12.97 -2.33 16.51
C LEU A 155 -11.99 -2.45 17.68
N GLU A 156 -10.89 -1.71 17.69
CA GLU A 156 -9.92 -1.79 18.78
C GLU A 156 -10.57 -1.59 20.17
N PRO A 157 -11.45 -0.60 20.40
CA PRO A 157 -12.08 -0.43 21.73
C PRO A 157 -13.00 -1.58 22.15
N LEU A 158 -13.41 -2.44 21.22
CA LEU A 158 -14.36 -3.56 21.47
C LEU A 158 -13.61 -4.89 21.70
N ILE A 159 -12.56 -5.16 20.90
CA ILE A 159 -11.88 -6.46 20.88
C ILE A 159 -10.38 -6.36 21.18
N GLY A 160 -9.88 -5.15 21.41
CA GLY A 160 -8.47 -4.86 21.61
C GLY A 160 -7.64 -5.03 20.33
N TRP A 161 -6.41 -4.50 20.33
CA TRP A 161 -5.52 -4.62 19.16
C TRP A 161 -5.16 -6.08 18.81
N ARG A 162 -5.10 -6.98 19.82
CA ARG A 162 -4.87 -8.41 19.61
C ARG A 162 -6.03 -9.06 18.87
N GLY A 163 -7.27 -8.73 19.24
CA GLY A 163 -8.48 -9.20 18.56
C GLY A 163 -8.55 -8.73 17.10
N VAL A 164 -8.11 -7.50 16.82
CA VAL A 164 -8.03 -6.97 15.45
C VAL A 164 -7.02 -7.76 14.61
N LEU A 165 -5.86 -8.14 15.16
CA LEU A 165 -4.89 -8.99 14.46
C LEU A 165 -5.45 -10.40 14.19
N LEU A 166 -6.16 -11.00 15.14
CA LEU A 166 -6.83 -12.31 14.94
C LEU A 166 -7.90 -12.24 13.85
N LEU A 167 -8.71 -11.18 13.83
CA LEU A 167 -9.70 -10.94 12.78
C LEU A 167 -9.05 -10.88 11.39
N CYS A 168 -7.96 -10.13 11.27
CA CYS A 168 -7.20 -10.03 10.02
C CYS A 168 -6.59 -11.38 9.62
N GLY A 169 -6.04 -12.12 10.57
CA GLY A 169 -5.52 -13.49 10.35
C GLY A 169 -6.62 -14.43 9.86
N GLY A 170 -7.81 -14.38 10.46
CA GLY A 170 -8.99 -15.16 10.05
C GLY A 170 -9.46 -14.82 8.64
N LEU A 171 -9.52 -13.53 8.28
CA LEU A 171 -9.84 -13.06 6.93
C LEU A 171 -8.81 -13.58 5.91
N THR A 172 -7.52 -13.52 6.26
CA THR A 172 -6.43 -14.00 5.40
C THR A 172 -6.52 -15.53 5.21
N LEU A 173 -6.85 -16.27 6.26
CA LEU A 173 -7.07 -17.71 6.21
C LEU A 173 -8.28 -18.07 5.33
N LEU A 174 -9.37 -17.31 5.45
CA LEU A 174 -10.54 -17.47 4.57
C LEU A 174 -10.17 -17.26 3.10
N ALA A 175 -9.40 -16.22 2.80
CA ALA A 175 -8.91 -15.96 1.45
C ALA A 175 -8.01 -17.11 0.94
N MET A 176 -7.14 -17.65 1.78
CA MET A 176 -6.34 -18.85 1.44
C MET A 176 -7.23 -20.03 1.07
N VAL A 177 -8.26 -20.33 1.87
CA VAL A 177 -9.19 -21.44 1.60
C VAL A 177 -9.90 -21.24 0.25
N THR A 178 -10.30 -20.03 -0.10
CA THR A 178 -10.92 -19.76 -1.42
C THR A 178 -9.95 -20.00 -2.56
N VAL A 179 -8.68 -19.58 -2.43
CA VAL A 179 -7.62 -19.82 -3.43
C VAL A 179 -7.33 -21.32 -3.57
N LEU A 180 -7.32 -22.09 -2.48
CA LEU A 180 -7.10 -23.54 -2.53
C LEU A 180 -8.24 -24.31 -3.22
N ARG A 181 -9.46 -23.77 -3.21
CA ARG A 181 -10.61 -24.38 -3.91
C ARG A 181 -10.52 -24.25 -5.44
N ASP A 182 -9.74 -23.31 -5.95
CA ASP A 182 -9.43 -23.23 -7.38
C ASP A 182 -8.48 -24.38 -7.75
N ARG A 183 -8.99 -25.40 -8.45
CA ARG A 183 -8.22 -26.60 -8.85
C ARG A 183 -7.71 -26.51 -10.30
N THR A 184 -7.78 -25.36 -10.93
CA THR A 184 -7.34 -25.20 -12.32
C THR A 184 -5.84 -25.48 -12.41
N ALA A 185 -5.45 -26.34 -13.36
CA ALA A 185 -4.05 -26.65 -13.63
C ALA A 185 -3.31 -25.40 -14.11
N GLU A 186 -2.08 -25.23 -13.66
CA GLU A 186 -1.21 -24.12 -14.07
C GLU A 186 -0.01 -24.65 -14.83
N PRO A 187 0.38 -23.98 -15.92
CA PRO A 187 1.67 -24.25 -16.54
C PRO A 187 2.78 -23.89 -15.53
N VAL A 188 3.68 -24.83 -15.31
CA VAL A 188 4.87 -24.63 -14.48
C VAL A 188 6.02 -24.29 -15.43
N GLY A 189 6.63 -23.12 -15.23
CA GLY A 189 7.77 -22.66 -16.01
C GLY A 189 9.11 -23.14 -15.43
N ARG A 190 10.20 -22.61 -15.98
CA ARG A 190 11.54 -22.79 -15.43
C ARG A 190 11.96 -21.55 -14.66
N LEU A 191 12.70 -21.73 -13.57
CA LEU A 191 13.37 -20.65 -12.85
C LEU A 191 14.43 -20.02 -13.76
N ASP A 192 14.22 -18.78 -14.15
CA ASP A 192 15.19 -18.00 -14.92
C ASP A 192 15.48 -16.66 -14.20
N PHE A 193 16.30 -16.74 -13.18
CA PHE A 193 16.79 -15.55 -12.48
C PHE A 193 17.71 -14.69 -13.34
N GLY A 194 18.43 -15.28 -14.32
CA GLY A 194 19.35 -14.54 -15.19
C GLY A 194 18.60 -13.51 -16.02
N GLN A 195 17.51 -13.91 -16.65
CA GLN A 195 16.66 -13.01 -17.45
C GLN A 195 15.98 -11.94 -16.58
N ALA A 196 15.51 -12.30 -15.38
CA ALA A 196 14.92 -11.35 -14.46
C ALA A 196 15.93 -10.30 -14.00
N ILE A 197 17.15 -10.71 -13.61
CA ILE A 197 18.25 -9.81 -13.21
C ILE A 197 18.63 -8.88 -14.37
N ALA A 198 18.74 -9.40 -15.60
CA ALA A 198 19.07 -8.59 -16.78
C ALA A 198 18.01 -7.48 -17.03
N ARG A 199 16.71 -7.80 -16.90
CA ARG A 199 15.61 -6.82 -17.01
C ARG A 199 15.67 -5.78 -15.90
N TYR A 200 15.90 -6.17 -14.64
CA TYR A 200 16.03 -5.23 -13.52
C TYR A 200 17.24 -4.34 -13.66
N ARG A 201 18.39 -4.90 -14.07
CA ARG A 201 19.61 -4.12 -14.35
C ARG A 201 19.36 -3.07 -15.45
N TYR A 202 18.69 -3.43 -16.53
CA TYR A 202 18.29 -2.49 -17.58
C TYR A 202 17.44 -1.35 -17.00
N LEU A 203 16.39 -1.67 -16.23
CA LEU A 203 15.50 -0.68 -15.63
C LEU A 203 16.21 0.25 -14.66
N LEU A 204 17.16 -0.27 -13.87
CA LEU A 204 17.96 0.49 -12.92
C LEU A 204 19.06 1.36 -13.58
N THR A 205 19.37 1.15 -14.86
CA THR A 205 20.26 2.02 -15.63
C THR A 205 19.50 2.98 -16.55
N HIS A 206 18.19 2.73 -16.76
CA HIS A 206 17.35 3.55 -17.63
C HIS A 206 16.85 4.80 -16.89
N ARG A 207 17.49 5.96 -17.11
CA ARG A 207 17.21 7.22 -16.40
C ARG A 207 15.72 7.59 -16.31
N PRO A 208 14.89 7.48 -17.38
CA PRO A 208 13.46 7.78 -17.28
C PRO A 208 12.70 6.87 -16.30
N ALA A 209 13.06 5.58 -16.23
CA ALA A 209 12.47 4.63 -15.30
C ALA A 209 12.90 4.95 -13.86
N LEU A 210 14.19 5.20 -13.63
CA LEU A 210 14.73 5.60 -12.33
C LEU A 210 14.04 6.85 -11.77
N THR A 211 13.79 7.85 -12.61
CA THR A 211 13.08 9.07 -12.18
C THR A 211 11.69 8.75 -11.65
N LEU A 212 10.96 7.83 -12.31
CA LEU A 212 9.63 7.40 -11.87
C LEU A 212 9.69 6.55 -10.61
N PHE A 213 10.71 5.69 -10.48
CA PHE A 213 10.91 4.85 -9.30
C PHE A 213 11.22 5.68 -8.05
N TRP A 214 12.14 6.65 -8.17
CA TRP A 214 12.41 7.57 -7.05
C TRP A 214 11.21 8.45 -6.72
N ALA A 215 10.48 8.93 -7.75
CA ALA A 215 9.29 9.74 -7.53
C ALA A 215 8.24 9.01 -6.70
N VAL A 216 7.95 7.74 -7.02
CA VAL A 216 6.96 6.96 -6.25
C VAL A 216 7.48 6.54 -4.87
N GLY A 217 8.79 6.32 -4.73
CA GLY A 217 9.43 6.08 -3.43
C GLY A 217 9.30 7.30 -2.51
N ILE A 218 9.60 8.49 -3.02
CA ILE A 218 9.42 9.76 -2.29
C ILE A 218 7.95 9.99 -1.96
N GLU A 219 7.02 9.73 -2.89
CA GLU A 219 5.58 9.79 -2.64
C GLU A 219 5.18 8.87 -1.48
N GLY A 220 5.61 7.60 -1.52
CA GLY A 220 5.34 6.62 -0.47
C GLY A 220 5.88 7.06 0.90
N LEU A 221 7.09 7.64 0.94
CA LEU A 221 7.70 8.17 2.15
C LEU A 221 6.90 9.34 2.74
N LEU A 222 6.59 10.34 1.90
CA LEU A 222 5.95 11.58 2.35
C LEU A 222 4.49 11.37 2.76
N VAL A 223 3.75 10.55 2.02
CA VAL A 223 2.32 10.31 2.30
C VAL A 223 2.14 9.38 3.50
N PHE A 224 2.86 8.26 3.53
CA PHE A 224 2.59 7.20 4.51
C PHE A 224 3.47 7.25 5.75
N GLY A 225 4.49 8.09 5.78
CA GLY A 225 5.35 8.24 6.95
C GLY A 225 4.61 8.72 8.20
N GLY A 226 3.59 9.57 8.03
CA GLY A 226 2.79 10.12 9.12
C GLY A 226 1.73 9.19 9.68
N PHE A 227 1.24 8.22 8.92
CA PHE A 227 0.08 7.39 9.30
C PHE A 227 0.22 6.70 10.67
N PRO A 228 1.35 6.07 11.01
CA PRO A 228 1.53 5.43 12.33
C PRO A 228 1.49 6.41 13.52
N TYR A 229 1.63 7.71 13.26
CA TYR A 229 1.65 8.75 14.31
C TYR A 229 0.30 9.43 14.50
N PHE A 230 -0.70 9.20 13.63
CA PHE A 230 -1.99 9.90 13.70
C PHE A 230 -2.70 9.71 15.03
N ALA A 231 -2.82 8.47 15.51
CA ALA A 231 -3.50 8.18 16.78
C ALA A 231 -2.83 8.89 17.97
N ASN A 232 -1.50 8.88 17.98
CA ASN A 232 -0.70 9.51 19.04
C ASN A 232 -0.83 11.03 19.01
N HIS A 233 -0.70 11.62 17.81
CA HIS A 233 -0.85 13.07 17.64
C HIS A 233 -2.25 13.54 18.03
N LEU A 234 -3.30 12.83 17.62
CA LEU A 234 -4.68 13.15 17.98
C LEU A 234 -4.90 13.08 19.48
N ALA A 235 -4.31 12.10 20.16
CA ALA A 235 -4.38 11.98 21.61
C ALA A 235 -3.61 13.11 22.31
N GLU A 236 -2.39 13.41 21.90
CA GLU A 236 -1.55 14.50 22.44
C GLU A 236 -2.22 15.87 22.24
N ALA A 237 -2.90 16.10 21.12
CA ALA A 237 -3.61 17.32 20.81
C ALA A 237 -5.02 17.42 21.45
N GLY A 238 -5.50 16.38 22.14
CA GLY A 238 -6.86 16.33 22.69
C GLY A 238 -7.96 16.25 21.62
N LEU A 239 -7.63 15.78 20.41
CA LEU A 239 -8.53 15.72 19.25
C LEU A 239 -9.11 14.30 19.02
N GLY A 240 -8.78 13.33 19.87
CA GLY A 240 -9.23 11.95 19.74
C GLY A 240 -8.11 10.94 19.93
N GLY A 241 -8.13 9.81 19.21
CA GLY A 241 -7.15 8.75 19.35
C GLY A 241 -7.23 7.72 18.23
N THR A 242 -7.20 6.45 18.58
CA THR A 242 -7.23 5.30 17.67
C THR A 242 -8.43 5.33 16.71
N ARG A 243 -9.62 5.69 17.22
CA ARG A 243 -10.86 5.75 16.42
C ARG A 243 -10.76 6.82 15.32
N GLU A 244 -10.37 8.03 15.67
CA GLU A 244 -10.26 9.16 14.72
C GLU A 244 -9.12 8.91 13.72
N ALA A 245 -8.03 8.29 14.15
CA ALA A 245 -6.98 7.83 13.23
C ALA A 245 -7.50 6.79 12.22
N GLY A 246 -8.29 5.81 12.67
CA GLY A 246 -8.96 4.84 11.79
C GLY A 246 -9.93 5.49 10.82
N LEU A 247 -10.75 6.46 11.29
CA LEU A 247 -11.64 7.24 10.44
C LEU A 247 -10.87 8.09 9.41
N THR A 248 -9.70 8.59 9.77
CA THR A 248 -8.82 9.32 8.84
C THR A 248 -8.32 8.41 7.72
N VAL A 249 -7.92 7.17 8.04
CA VAL A 249 -7.54 6.17 7.03
C VAL A 249 -8.74 5.81 6.15
N ALA A 250 -9.94 5.69 6.72
CA ALA A 250 -11.18 5.48 5.95
C ALA A 250 -11.46 6.65 5.00
N ALA A 251 -11.33 7.88 5.48
CA ALA A 251 -11.52 9.09 4.68
C ALA A 251 -10.49 9.19 3.54
N PHE A 252 -9.22 8.86 3.81
CA PHE A 252 -8.18 8.74 2.77
C PHE A 252 -8.62 7.77 1.67
N GLY A 253 -9.18 6.62 2.03
CA GLY A 253 -9.75 5.67 1.08
C GLY A 253 -10.94 6.19 0.32
N ALA A 254 -11.85 6.90 1.00
CA ALA A 254 -12.99 7.54 0.36
C ALA A 254 -12.53 8.58 -0.70
N GLY A 255 -11.46 9.34 -0.41
CA GLY A 255 -10.81 10.21 -1.40
C GLY A 255 -10.31 9.45 -2.62
N GLY A 256 -9.74 8.26 -2.43
CA GLY A 256 -9.33 7.37 -3.52
C GLY A 256 -10.49 6.84 -4.35
N LEU A 257 -11.61 6.47 -3.71
CA LEU A 257 -12.84 6.05 -4.40
C LEU A 257 -13.45 7.22 -5.19
N LEU A 258 -13.46 8.42 -4.61
CA LEU A 258 -13.89 9.63 -5.31
C LEU A 258 -13.03 9.89 -6.55
N TYR A 259 -11.70 9.78 -6.42
CA TYR A 259 -10.81 9.84 -7.57
C TYR A 259 -11.17 8.78 -8.63
N ALA A 260 -11.36 7.53 -8.24
CA ALA A 260 -11.69 6.44 -9.17
C ALA A 260 -12.97 6.74 -9.96
N ALA A 261 -13.99 7.28 -9.31
CA ALA A 261 -15.25 7.70 -9.95
C ALA A 261 -15.05 8.88 -10.93
N LEU A 262 -14.20 9.82 -10.59
CA LEU A 262 -13.93 11.02 -11.39
C LEU A 262 -12.81 10.83 -12.42
N ALA A 263 -12.02 9.74 -12.34
CA ALA A 263 -10.82 9.55 -13.14
C ALA A 263 -11.04 9.70 -14.67
N PRO A 264 -12.10 9.14 -15.28
CA PRO A 264 -12.32 9.31 -16.73
C PRO A 264 -12.47 10.80 -17.12
N LEU A 265 -13.19 11.57 -16.31
CA LEU A 265 -13.41 12.99 -16.52
C LEU A 265 -12.12 13.81 -16.30
N LEU A 266 -11.42 13.53 -15.20
CA LEU A 266 -10.20 14.24 -14.82
C LEU A 266 -9.07 13.97 -15.82
N VAL A 267 -8.88 12.73 -16.24
CA VAL A 267 -7.85 12.36 -17.24
C VAL A 267 -8.15 13.03 -18.59
N ALA A 268 -9.41 13.00 -19.05
CA ALA A 268 -9.80 13.60 -20.30
C ALA A 268 -9.60 15.14 -20.32
N ARG A 269 -9.89 15.82 -19.21
CA ARG A 269 -9.82 17.31 -19.15
C ARG A 269 -8.44 17.84 -18.78
N LEU A 270 -7.71 17.17 -17.89
CA LEU A 270 -6.48 17.69 -17.32
C LEU A 270 -5.23 17.12 -18.00
N GLY A 271 -5.29 15.86 -18.44
CA GLY A 271 -4.13 15.12 -18.90
C GLY A 271 -3.12 14.81 -17.77
N SER A 272 -2.20 13.88 -18.03
CA SER A 272 -1.29 13.33 -17.00
C SER A 272 -0.45 14.39 -16.25
N ARG A 273 -0.01 15.47 -16.94
CA ARG A 273 0.87 16.48 -16.33
C ARG A 273 0.14 17.37 -15.31
N ARG A 274 -1.07 17.84 -15.65
CA ARG A 274 -1.90 18.64 -14.72
C ARG A 274 -2.39 17.78 -13.58
N MET A 275 -2.72 16.51 -13.85
CA MET A 275 -3.10 15.53 -12.83
C MET A 275 -2.02 15.40 -11.76
N MET A 276 -0.74 15.28 -12.14
CA MET A 276 0.35 15.17 -11.16
C MET A 276 0.54 16.44 -10.34
N ARG A 277 0.43 17.63 -10.95
CA ARG A 277 0.54 18.90 -10.21
C ARG A 277 -0.60 19.10 -9.23
N LEU A 278 -1.83 18.88 -9.69
CA LEU A 278 -3.02 18.99 -8.85
C LEU A 278 -3.03 17.91 -7.77
N GLY A 279 -2.67 16.67 -8.12
CA GLY A 279 -2.56 15.57 -7.15
C GLY A 279 -1.55 15.89 -6.05
N GLY A 280 -0.34 16.35 -6.41
CA GLY A 280 0.66 16.79 -5.44
C GLY A 280 0.17 17.96 -4.58
N GLY A 281 -0.50 18.97 -5.17
CA GLY A 281 -1.08 20.10 -4.47
C GLY A 281 -2.20 19.71 -3.50
N LEU A 282 -3.14 18.85 -3.92
CA LEU A 282 -4.22 18.36 -3.07
C LEU A 282 -3.70 17.47 -1.93
N SER A 283 -2.73 16.60 -2.21
CA SER A 283 -2.07 15.80 -1.17
C SER A 283 -1.38 16.70 -0.14
N ALA A 284 -0.69 17.72 -0.61
CA ALA A 284 -0.04 18.71 0.25
C ALA A 284 -1.05 19.48 1.09
N ALA A 285 -2.15 19.94 0.48
CA ALA A 285 -3.24 20.63 1.19
C ALA A 285 -3.88 19.71 2.24
N GLY A 286 -4.01 18.40 1.95
CA GLY A 286 -4.46 17.38 2.91
C GLY A 286 -3.52 17.31 4.12
N LEU A 287 -2.20 17.11 3.92
CA LEU A 287 -1.23 17.08 5.03
C LEU A 287 -1.18 18.39 5.82
N ALA A 288 -1.17 19.54 5.13
CA ALA A 288 -1.19 20.83 5.80
C ALA A 288 -2.50 21.04 6.59
N GLY A 289 -3.65 20.64 6.01
CA GLY A 289 -4.94 20.68 6.69
C GLY A 289 -4.97 19.80 7.95
N MET A 290 -4.34 18.63 7.92
CA MET A 290 -4.20 17.76 9.10
C MET A 290 -3.28 18.40 10.14
N ALA A 291 -2.13 18.97 9.73
CA ALA A 291 -1.18 19.62 10.62
C ALA A 291 -1.78 20.80 11.38
N LEU A 292 -2.73 21.51 10.76
CA LEU A 292 -3.35 22.71 11.29
C LEU A 292 -4.80 22.47 11.78
N ALA A 293 -5.24 21.22 11.88
CA ALA A 293 -6.62 20.88 12.22
C ALA A 293 -7.00 21.33 13.63
N PRO A 294 -8.02 22.20 13.80
CA PRO A 294 -8.47 22.62 15.14
C PRO A 294 -9.36 21.57 15.82
N HIS A 295 -9.93 20.65 15.07
CA HIS A 295 -10.84 19.60 15.54
C HIS A 295 -10.64 18.31 14.74
N SER A 296 -10.97 17.17 15.35
CA SER A 296 -10.83 15.84 14.74
C SER A 296 -11.52 15.71 13.37
N ILE A 297 -12.69 16.33 13.21
CA ILE A 297 -13.43 16.29 11.92
C ILE A 297 -12.62 16.92 10.78
N TRP A 298 -11.90 18.00 11.03
CA TRP A 298 -11.05 18.64 10.02
C TRP A 298 -9.84 17.77 9.68
N PHE A 299 -9.26 17.10 10.69
CA PHE A 299 -8.18 16.14 10.48
C PHE A 299 -8.63 14.98 9.57
N ILE A 300 -9.84 14.44 9.83
CA ILE A 300 -10.44 13.36 9.04
C ILE A 300 -10.74 13.81 7.61
N LEU A 301 -11.38 14.97 7.43
CA LEU A 301 -11.68 15.50 6.10
C LEU A 301 -10.42 15.82 5.29
N ALA A 302 -9.40 16.36 5.94
CA ALA A 302 -8.09 16.59 5.32
C ALA A 302 -7.41 15.28 4.91
N GLY A 303 -7.61 14.18 5.67
CA GLY A 303 -7.22 12.84 5.28
C GLY A 303 -7.89 12.38 3.97
N GLY A 304 -9.17 12.70 3.78
CA GLY A 304 -9.88 12.46 2.52
C GLY A 304 -9.31 13.24 1.35
N LEU A 305 -8.95 14.50 1.57
CA LEU A 305 -8.30 15.34 0.56
C LEU A 305 -6.90 14.81 0.20
N LEU A 306 -6.13 14.37 1.21
CA LEU A 306 -4.84 13.70 1.02
C LEU A 306 -5.00 12.46 0.12
N GLY A 307 -6.03 11.63 0.37
CA GLY A 307 -6.33 10.45 -0.42
C GLY A 307 -6.68 10.78 -1.88
N LEU A 308 -7.55 11.74 -2.11
CA LEU A 308 -7.89 12.22 -3.46
C LEU A 308 -6.63 12.65 -4.24
N GLY A 309 -5.81 13.50 -3.63
CA GLY A 309 -4.58 14.00 -4.23
C GLY A 309 -3.56 12.88 -4.49
N PHE A 310 -3.36 11.98 -3.51
CA PHE A 310 -2.47 10.84 -3.63
C PHE A 310 -2.85 9.95 -4.83
N PHE A 311 -4.11 9.54 -4.95
CA PHE A 311 -4.51 8.67 -6.07
C PHE A 311 -4.43 9.37 -7.43
N MET A 312 -4.61 10.69 -7.50
CA MET A 312 -4.36 11.46 -8.73
C MET A 312 -2.87 11.41 -9.12
N LEU A 313 -1.96 11.62 -8.19
CA LEU A 313 -0.52 11.62 -8.42
C LEU A 313 -0.03 10.20 -8.71
N HIS A 314 -0.31 9.25 -7.81
CA HIS A 314 0.16 7.88 -7.86
C HIS A 314 -0.26 7.15 -9.15
N ASN A 315 -1.55 7.22 -9.53
CA ASN A 315 -2.02 6.59 -10.76
C ASN A 315 -1.41 7.22 -12.02
N SER A 316 -1.12 8.53 -11.98
CA SER A 316 -0.42 9.18 -13.10
C SER A 316 1.03 8.72 -13.20
N LEU A 317 1.73 8.50 -12.09
CA LEU A 317 3.08 7.92 -12.04
C LEU A 317 3.06 6.47 -12.51
N GLN A 318 2.12 5.66 -12.02
CA GLN A 318 1.97 4.25 -12.39
C GLN A 318 1.69 4.08 -13.89
N THR A 319 0.83 4.91 -14.47
CA THR A 319 0.57 4.89 -15.91
C THR A 319 1.86 5.14 -16.71
N ARG A 320 2.66 6.15 -16.34
CA ARG A 320 3.94 6.42 -17.01
C ARG A 320 4.93 5.27 -16.89
N VAL A 321 4.94 4.57 -15.76
CA VAL A 321 5.81 3.39 -15.58
C VAL A 321 5.46 2.29 -16.58
N THR A 322 4.17 2.11 -16.91
CA THR A 322 3.77 1.11 -17.91
C THR A 322 4.21 1.45 -19.32
N GLU A 323 4.54 2.71 -19.58
CA GLU A 323 4.93 3.23 -20.91
C GLU A 323 6.46 3.36 -21.07
N VAL A 324 7.19 3.54 -19.97
CA VAL A 324 8.64 3.84 -19.98
C VAL A 324 9.50 2.70 -20.49
N ALA A 325 9.04 1.45 -20.36
CA ALA A 325 9.74 0.25 -20.80
C ALA A 325 8.75 -0.78 -21.39
N PRO A 326 8.21 -0.57 -22.60
CA PRO A 326 7.16 -1.43 -23.17
C PRO A 326 7.54 -2.92 -23.24
N GLN A 327 8.83 -3.21 -23.50
CA GLN A 327 9.37 -4.57 -23.61
C GLN A 327 9.56 -5.25 -22.24
N SER A 328 9.58 -4.48 -21.15
CA SER A 328 9.78 -4.95 -19.77
C SER A 328 8.69 -4.44 -18.83
N ARG A 329 7.48 -4.24 -19.33
CA ARG A 329 6.36 -3.58 -18.60
C ARG A 329 6.09 -4.20 -17.24
N ALA A 330 6.00 -5.52 -17.15
CA ALA A 330 5.74 -6.22 -15.89
C ALA A 330 6.86 -5.98 -14.87
N SER A 331 8.12 -6.04 -15.31
CA SER A 331 9.29 -5.76 -14.46
C SER A 331 9.32 -4.29 -14.02
N ALA A 332 8.94 -3.35 -14.89
CA ALA A 332 8.86 -1.92 -14.55
C ALA A 332 7.78 -1.65 -13.48
N VAL A 333 6.61 -2.29 -13.59
CA VAL A 333 5.55 -2.20 -12.57
C VAL A 333 6.00 -2.83 -11.24
N ALA A 334 6.71 -3.95 -11.28
CA ALA A 334 7.26 -4.58 -10.07
C ALA A 334 8.29 -3.67 -9.37
N MET A 335 9.19 -3.04 -10.16
CA MET A 335 10.16 -2.08 -9.62
C MET A 335 9.50 -0.80 -9.09
N HIS A 336 8.41 -0.34 -9.70
CA HIS A 336 7.60 0.76 -9.18
C HIS A 336 7.01 0.40 -7.81
N ALA A 337 6.38 -0.76 -7.68
CA ALA A 337 5.83 -1.23 -6.41
C ALA A 337 6.93 -1.43 -5.35
N PHE A 338 8.08 -1.99 -5.73
CA PHE A 338 9.25 -2.12 -4.85
C PHE A 338 9.67 -0.78 -4.26
N HIS A 339 9.89 0.24 -5.10
CA HIS A 339 10.30 1.57 -4.63
C HIS A 339 9.22 2.26 -3.81
N PHE A 340 7.94 2.07 -4.16
CA PHE A 340 6.81 2.59 -3.40
C PHE A 340 6.81 2.04 -1.97
N PHE A 341 6.92 0.73 -1.79
CA PHE A 341 6.97 0.12 -0.46
C PHE A 341 8.27 0.40 0.27
N LEU A 342 9.40 0.58 -0.44
CA LEU A 342 10.65 1.05 0.15
C LEU A 342 10.48 2.46 0.75
N GLY A 343 9.80 3.36 0.03
CA GLY A 343 9.43 4.67 0.55
C GLY A 343 8.52 4.58 1.78
N GLN A 344 7.51 3.72 1.75
CA GLN A 344 6.65 3.47 2.90
C GLN A 344 7.40 2.89 4.11
N ALA A 345 8.43 2.09 3.89
CA ALA A 345 9.26 1.55 4.96
C ALA A 345 10.17 2.62 5.60
N ALA A 346 10.72 3.52 4.78
CA ALA A 346 11.54 4.63 5.26
C ALA A 346 10.72 5.75 5.91
N GLY A 347 9.45 5.91 5.50
CA GLY A 347 8.59 7.00 5.91
C GLY A 347 8.43 7.15 7.43
N PRO A 348 8.02 6.12 8.18
CA PRO A 348 7.88 6.20 9.64
C PRO A 348 9.18 6.55 10.38
N LEU A 349 10.34 6.08 9.88
CA LEU A 349 11.65 6.42 10.43
C LEU A 349 11.95 7.92 10.26
N VAL A 350 11.77 8.43 9.03
CA VAL A 350 12.03 9.84 8.71
C VAL A 350 11.03 10.75 9.42
N MET A 351 9.76 10.37 9.46
CA MET A 351 8.72 11.13 10.14
C MET A 351 8.94 11.14 11.67
N GLY A 352 9.35 10.01 12.27
CA GLY A 352 9.67 9.95 13.69
C GLY A 352 10.81 10.89 14.03
N TRP A 353 11.89 10.85 13.29
CA TRP A 353 13.02 11.75 13.47
C TRP A 353 12.64 13.23 13.28
N ALA A 354 11.86 13.54 12.24
CA ALA A 354 11.38 14.90 12.01
C ALA A 354 10.43 15.37 13.14
N ARG A 355 9.53 14.49 13.62
CA ARG A 355 8.67 14.76 14.79
C ARG A 355 9.48 15.13 16.02
N ASP A 356 10.52 14.37 16.31
CA ASP A 356 11.37 14.62 17.50
C ASP A 356 12.17 15.92 17.38
N ALA A 357 12.53 16.30 16.15
CA ALA A 357 13.31 17.52 15.89
C ALA A 357 12.47 18.80 15.89
N VAL A 358 11.28 18.80 15.27
CA VAL A 358 10.47 20.01 15.02
C VAL A 358 9.00 19.87 15.44
N GLY A 359 8.58 18.75 15.99
CA GLY A 359 7.18 18.43 16.29
C GLY A 359 6.41 17.88 15.09
N PHE A 360 5.37 17.09 15.37
CA PHE A 360 4.62 16.38 14.31
C PHE A 360 3.91 17.33 13.31
N PRO A 361 3.24 18.43 13.73
CA PRO A 361 2.63 19.36 12.78
C PRO A 361 3.63 19.97 11.81
N ALA A 362 4.79 20.41 12.29
CA ALA A 362 5.83 20.99 11.43
C ALA A 362 6.43 19.94 10.48
N ALA A 363 6.64 18.73 10.93
CA ALA A 363 7.09 17.61 10.08
C ALA A 363 6.09 17.31 8.95
N MET A 364 4.77 17.34 9.23
CA MET A 364 3.73 17.21 8.20
C MET A 364 3.73 18.38 7.21
N LEU A 365 3.98 19.61 7.64
CA LEU A 365 4.10 20.78 6.75
C LEU A 365 5.32 20.63 5.83
N VAL A 366 6.45 20.14 6.33
CA VAL A 366 7.63 19.83 5.50
C VAL A 366 7.30 18.77 4.45
N ALA A 367 6.62 17.67 4.86
CA ALA A 367 6.17 16.64 3.94
C ALA A 367 5.18 17.19 2.89
N SER A 368 4.29 18.10 3.29
CA SER A 368 3.38 18.83 2.41
C SER A 368 4.15 19.60 1.32
N GLY A 369 5.17 20.37 1.70
CA GLY A 369 6.06 21.07 0.75
C GLY A 369 6.75 20.11 -0.22
N GLY A 370 7.21 18.97 0.27
CA GLY A 370 7.78 17.89 -0.53
C GLY A 370 6.83 17.34 -1.60
N LEU A 371 5.54 17.18 -1.27
CA LEU A 371 4.51 16.71 -2.23
C LEU A 371 4.18 17.76 -3.30
N VAL A 372 4.15 19.05 -2.95
CA VAL A 372 4.04 20.12 -3.95
C VAL A 372 5.19 20.06 -4.92
N LEU A 373 6.42 19.98 -4.40
CA LEU A 373 7.64 19.93 -5.22
C LEU A 373 7.64 18.70 -6.14
N LEU A 374 7.28 17.53 -5.60
CA LEU A 374 7.17 16.28 -6.36
C LEU A 374 6.15 16.44 -7.51
N GLY A 375 4.94 16.94 -7.22
CA GLY A 375 3.90 17.16 -8.22
C GLY A 375 4.32 18.14 -9.31
N VAL A 376 5.02 19.21 -8.95
CA VAL A 376 5.55 20.20 -9.89
C VAL A 376 6.65 19.60 -10.77
N ILE A 377 7.63 18.91 -10.18
CA ILE A 377 8.76 18.30 -10.92
C ILE A 377 8.22 17.28 -11.92
N MET A 378 7.37 16.36 -11.47
CA MET A 378 6.83 15.29 -12.31
C MET A 378 5.82 15.80 -13.34
N GLY A 379 5.19 16.95 -13.08
CA GLY A 379 4.28 17.64 -14.01
C GLY A 379 4.97 18.59 -15.01
N ARG A 380 6.29 18.79 -14.96
CA ARG A 380 7.01 19.62 -15.95
C ARG A 380 6.96 19.02 -17.35
N LYS A 381 6.96 19.90 -18.39
CA LYS A 381 7.26 19.46 -19.75
C LYS A 381 8.70 18.92 -19.76
N LYS A 382 8.92 17.68 -20.23
CA LYS A 382 10.26 17.35 -20.73
C LYS A 382 10.50 18.30 -21.90
N ASN A 383 11.53 19.14 -21.85
CA ASN A 383 12.09 19.69 -23.06
C ASN A 383 12.55 18.47 -23.86
N GLU A 384 11.93 18.25 -25.02
CA GLU A 384 12.41 17.32 -26.02
C GLU A 384 13.80 17.84 -26.42
N ALA A 385 14.82 17.20 -25.88
CA ALA A 385 16.20 17.34 -26.32
C ALA A 385 16.54 16.13 -27.16
#